data_c8da0e9000cb6b1042839244a3490b22
#
_entry.id   c8da0e9000cb6b1042839244a3490b22
#
_cell.length_a   1.000
_cell.length_b   1.000
_cell.length_c   1.000
_cell.angle_alpha   90.00
_cell.angle_beta   90.00
_cell.angle_gamma   90.00
#
_symmetry.space_group_name_H-M   'P 1'
#
loop_
_entity.id
_entity.type
_entity.pdbx_description
1 polymer ?
#
loop_
_entity_poly.entity_id
_entity_poly.type
_entity_poly.pdbx_seq_one_letter_code
_entity_poly.pdbx_strand_id
1 'polypeptide(L)' 'KKDHKIFKIKGKRIEQLLIMTDTKNPEGLERVYHFFDKMGIKSAIEKKGATFGDIVKIKEKNIPYRK' A
#
# COMPACT_ATOMS: atom_id res chain seq x y z
N LYS A 1 -23.36 4.07 0.17
CA LYS A 1 -22.16 4.79 0.48
C LYS A 1 -21.17 4.00 1.30
N LYS A 2 -19.92 4.15 1.03
CA LYS A 2 -18.90 3.34 1.69
C LYS A 2 -17.84 4.17 2.37
N ASP A 3 -17.45 3.72 3.54
CA ASP A 3 -16.38 4.35 4.27
C ASP A 3 -15.10 3.57 3.99
N HIS A 4 -14.13 4.25 3.44
CA HIS A 4 -12.84 3.65 3.18
C HIS A 4 -11.98 3.72 4.43
N LYS A 5 -11.19 2.70 4.62
CA LYS A 5 -10.29 2.63 5.76
C LYS A 5 -8.89 3.03 5.36
N ILE A 6 -8.16 3.49 6.34
CA ILE A 6 -6.76 3.83 6.12
C ILE A 6 -5.92 2.91 6.99
N PHE A 7 -5.05 2.15 6.34
CA PHE A 7 -4.17 1.22 7.03
C PHE A 7 -2.77 1.80 7.06
N LYS A 8 -2.28 2.06 8.25
CA LYS A 8 -0.94 2.61 8.42
C LYS A 8 0.07 1.49 8.53
N ILE A 9 1.09 1.57 7.70
CA ILE A 9 2.14 0.58 7.67
C ILE A 9 3.46 1.25 8.02
N LYS A 10 4.25 0.58 8.84
CA LYS A 10 5.58 1.08 9.21
C LYS A 10 6.61 0.05 8.84
N GLY A 11 7.78 0.51 8.45
CA GLY A 11 8.87 -0.37 8.11
C GLY A 11 9.89 0.38 7.29
N LYS A 12 11.14 0.28 7.69
CA LYS A 12 12.19 1.01 7.00
C LYS A 12 12.28 0.63 5.54
N ARG A 13 12.17 -0.65 5.25
CA ARG A 13 12.31 -1.11 3.88
C ARG A 13 11.22 -0.58 2.98
N ILE A 14 9.98 -0.72 3.44
CA ILE A 14 8.87 -0.29 2.61
C ILE A 14 8.84 1.22 2.48
N GLU A 15 9.21 1.93 3.53
CA GLU A 15 9.27 3.37 3.46
C GLU A 15 10.33 3.83 2.47
N GLN A 16 11.48 3.18 2.51
CA GLN A 16 12.56 3.54 1.60
C GLN A 16 12.20 3.23 0.16
N LEU A 17 11.54 2.10 -0.05
CA LEU A 17 11.08 1.75 -1.39
C LEU A 17 10.16 2.82 -1.95
N LEU A 18 9.24 3.30 -1.13
CA LEU A 18 8.28 4.29 -1.61
C LEU A 18 8.92 5.65 -1.86
N ILE A 19 9.96 5.98 -1.09
CA ILE A 19 10.69 7.21 -1.35
C ILE A 19 11.36 7.16 -2.71
N MET A 20 11.87 5.98 -3.07
CA MET A 20 12.61 5.82 -4.31
C MET A 20 11.71 5.52 -5.50
N THR A 21 10.44 5.24 -5.26
CA THR A 21 9.53 4.84 -6.32
C THR A 21 8.53 5.97 -6.58
N ASP A 22 8.31 6.25 -7.86
CA ASP A 22 7.33 7.26 -8.25
C ASP A 22 5.95 6.62 -8.21
N THR A 23 5.23 6.88 -7.12
CA THR A 23 3.90 6.28 -6.95
C THR A 23 2.84 6.94 -7.82
N LYS A 24 3.17 8.03 -8.48
CA LYS A 24 2.26 8.65 -9.43
C LYS A 24 2.33 7.99 -10.79
N ASN A 25 3.38 7.23 -11.02
CA ASN A 25 3.57 6.52 -12.27
C ASN A 25 2.93 5.14 -12.15
N PRO A 26 2.10 4.71 -13.12
CA PRO A 26 1.47 3.39 -13.04
C PRO A 26 2.46 2.25 -12.88
N GLU A 27 3.60 2.36 -13.56
CA GLU A 27 4.60 1.31 -13.44
C GLU A 27 5.21 1.26 -12.04
N GLY A 28 5.46 2.43 -11.48
CA GLY A 28 5.97 2.49 -10.12
C GLY A 28 4.98 1.95 -9.13
N LEU A 29 3.71 2.27 -9.34
CA LEU A 29 2.66 1.79 -8.45
C LEU A 29 2.52 0.28 -8.51
N GLU A 30 2.64 -0.30 -9.70
CA GLU A 30 2.60 -1.76 -9.82
C GLU A 30 3.75 -2.41 -9.08
N ARG A 31 4.91 -1.77 -9.12
CA ARG A 31 6.06 -2.28 -8.39
C ARG A 31 5.80 -2.28 -6.90
N VAL A 32 5.12 -1.26 -6.41
CA VAL A 32 4.77 -1.19 -5.00
C VAL A 32 3.82 -2.31 -4.63
N TYR A 33 2.82 -2.56 -5.45
CA TYR A 33 1.88 -3.65 -5.18
C TYR A 33 2.58 -5.00 -5.18
N HIS A 34 3.49 -5.20 -6.12
CA HIS A 34 4.26 -6.43 -6.16
C HIS A 34 5.06 -6.61 -4.88
N PHE A 35 5.61 -5.52 -4.39
CA PHE A 35 6.39 -5.53 -3.17
C PHE A 35 5.51 -5.84 -1.96
N PHE A 36 4.31 -5.28 -1.95
CA PHE A 36 3.35 -5.58 -0.90
C PHE A 36 3.07 -7.08 -0.83
N ASP A 37 2.87 -7.67 -1.99
CA ASP A 37 2.60 -9.11 -2.06
C ASP A 37 3.79 -9.90 -1.56
N LYS A 38 4.97 -9.52 -1.97
CA LYS A 38 6.18 -10.23 -1.62
C LYS A 38 6.48 -10.16 -0.13
N MET A 39 6.19 -9.03 0.50
CA MET A 39 6.45 -8.85 1.92
C MET A 39 5.32 -9.33 2.80
N GLY A 40 4.24 -9.79 2.21
CA GLY A 40 3.09 -10.22 2.98
C GLY A 40 2.26 -9.09 3.54
N ILE A 41 2.51 -7.86 3.10
CA ILE A 41 1.74 -6.72 3.57
C ILE A 41 0.31 -6.83 3.08
N LYS A 42 0.13 -7.27 1.84
CA LYS A 42 -1.20 -7.43 1.29
C LYS A 42 -2.03 -8.38 2.12
N SER A 43 -1.47 -9.53 2.46
CA SER A 43 -2.19 -10.48 3.31
C SER A 43 -2.51 -9.88 4.67
N ALA A 44 -1.56 -9.14 5.23
CA ALA A 44 -1.75 -8.58 6.56
C ALA A 44 -2.91 -7.60 6.59
N ILE A 45 -2.98 -6.71 5.61
CA ILE A 45 -4.07 -5.73 5.60
C ILE A 45 -5.39 -6.35 5.18
N GLU A 46 -5.35 -7.41 4.38
CA GLU A 46 -6.58 -8.12 4.04
C GLU A 46 -7.19 -8.79 5.25
N LYS A 47 -6.35 -9.29 6.13
CA LYS A 47 -6.83 -9.88 7.37
C LYS A 47 -7.52 -8.85 8.25
N LYS A 48 -7.14 -7.61 8.10
CA LYS A 48 -7.76 -6.53 8.86
C LYS A 48 -9.00 -5.97 8.18
N GLY A 49 -9.37 -6.54 7.05
CA GLY A 49 -10.59 -6.14 6.37
C GLY A 49 -10.40 -5.17 5.23
N ALA A 50 -9.21 -5.11 4.65
CA ALA A 50 -8.96 -4.21 3.53
C ALA A 50 -9.77 -4.64 2.31
N THR A 51 -10.35 -3.66 1.65
CA THR A 51 -11.12 -3.89 0.45
C THR A 51 -10.70 -2.89 -0.61
N PHE A 52 -11.21 -3.09 -1.81
CA PHE A 52 -10.91 -2.20 -2.90
C PHE A 52 -11.33 -0.77 -2.54
N GLY A 53 -10.43 0.16 -2.75
CA GLY A 53 -10.70 1.56 -2.46
C GLY A 53 -10.14 2.03 -1.13
N ASP A 54 -9.73 1.11 -0.27
CA ASP A 54 -9.09 1.52 0.97
C ASP A 54 -7.71 2.08 0.67
N ILE A 55 -7.16 2.79 1.66
CA ILE A 55 -5.88 3.46 1.49
C ILE A 55 -4.84 2.82 2.39
N VAL A 56 -3.68 2.56 1.84
CA VAL A 56 -2.52 2.11 2.62
C VAL A 56 -1.62 3.32 2.79
N LYS A 57 -1.44 3.74 4.02
CA LYS A 57 -0.63 4.91 4.30
C LYS A 57 0.72 4.48 4.84
N ILE A 58 1.78 4.90 4.17
CA ILE A 58 3.15 4.61 4.57
C ILE A 58 3.89 5.93 4.62
N LYS A 59 4.20 6.38 5.83
CA LYS A 59 4.78 7.68 6.06
C LYS A 59 3.88 8.76 5.50
N GLU A 60 4.33 9.45 4.46
CA GLU A 60 3.55 10.51 3.83
C GLU A 60 2.91 10.06 2.53
N LYS A 61 3.06 8.78 2.19
CA LYS A 61 2.55 8.26 0.93
C LYS A 61 1.22 7.56 1.15
N ASN A 62 0.28 7.85 0.28
CA ASN A 62 -1.02 7.19 0.31
C ASN A 62 -1.14 6.33 -0.94
N ILE A 63 -1.27 5.02 -0.72
CA ILE A 63 -1.36 4.08 -1.83
C ILE A 63 -2.76 3.48 -1.83
N PRO A 64 -3.50 3.62 -2.93
CA PRO A 64 -4.83 3.02 -2.98
C PRO A 64 -4.69 1.50 -3.03
N TYR A 65 -5.43 0.82 -2.17
CA TYR A 65 -5.38 -0.63 -2.13
C TYR A 65 -6.15 -1.21 -3.30
N ARG A 66 -5.54 -2.17 -3.96
CA ARG A 66 -6.15 -2.89 -5.06
C ARG A 66 -6.04 -4.37 -4.81
N LYS A 67 -7.10 -5.03 -5.09
CA LYS A 67 -7.15 -6.46 -4.87
C LYS A 67 -6.62 -7.26 -6.04
#